data_f6a912ae2d67d354f55bd36c9727186c
#
_entry.id   f6a912ae2d67d354f55bd36c9727186c
#
_cell.length_a   1.000
_cell.length_b   1.000
_cell.length_c   1.000
_cell.angle_alpha   90.00
_cell.angle_beta   90.00
_cell.angle_gamma   90.00
#
_symmetry.space_group_name_H-M   'P 1'
#
loop_
_entity.id
_entity.type
_entity.pdbx_description
1 polymer ?
#
loop_
_entity_poly.entity_id
_entity_poly.type
_entity_poly.pdbx_seq_one_letter_code
_entity_poly.pdbx_strand_id
1 'polypeptide(L)'
;MKHKVLPTGKLDINILHKLLNRYPVRDHTVLVGPKIGEDAAAIDMGEKALIVTTDPVTFATNEIGYYSVMVNTNDIATTGAEPRWFTVTILLPESLGTENLVSSIFQQINQACEKLRISLIGGHTEITYGLDRPILVGQMMGEVQKKYMIRTSGAKPGDLILLSKGLCIEGTSIIARERAGDLVSRKISKDLVERGKDFLFHPGISVVEEARLAFQAGKMHSMHDPTEGGLANALHEVSLTARVEIEIEKDAIPIYAESQILCEAFHLDPLGVIASGALLITASPPEAEKILRKAKGNGIAMTRIGRVKAFGDPSVTLVTPEGSEPVPYFERDELVKIF
;
A
#
# COMPACT_ATOMS: atom_id res chain seq x y z
N MET A 1 -26.47 -27.36 -1.44
CA MET A 1 -25.49 -26.72 -0.53
C MET A 1 -25.71 -25.22 -0.64
N LYS A 2 -25.98 -24.51 0.47
CA LYS A 2 -26.05 -23.04 0.46
C LYS A 2 -24.62 -22.53 0.20
N HIS A 3 -24.37 -21.89 -0.93
CA HIS A 3 -23.12 -21.24 -1.21
C HIS A 3 -22.91 -20.12 -0.18
N LYS A 4 -21.82 -20.21 0.60
CA LYS A 4 -21.46 -19.16 1.56
C LYS A 4 -21.01 -17.94 0.75
N VAL A 5 -21.72 -16.83 0.86
CA VAL A 5 -21.32 -15.54 0.26
C VAL A 5 -20.04 -15.09 0.97
N LEU A 6 -19.06 -14.67 0.16
CA LEU A 6 -17.80 -14.12 0.67
C LEU A 6 -18.01 -12.70 1.19
N PRO A 7 -17.28 -12.30 2.23
CA PRO A 7 -17.38 -10.94 2.78
C PRO A 7 -16.74 -9.89 1.83
N THR A 8 -17.12 -8.61 2.02
CA THR A 8 -16.49 -7.48 1.38
C THR A 8 -15.03 -7.34 1.85
N GLY A 9 -14.12 -6.89 0.97
CA GLY A 9 -12.69 -6.72 1.21
C GLY A 9 -11.82 -7.65 0.37
N LYS A 10 -10.53 -7.71 0.65
CA LYS A 10 -9.60 -8.65 -0.01
C LYS A 10 -10.10 -10.09 0.12
N LEU A 11 -9.89 -10.90 -0.92
CA LEU A 11 -10.21 -12.33 -0.85
C LEU A 11 -9.39 -13.01 0.25
N ASP A 12 -10.03 -13.92 1.00
CA ASP A 12 -9.35 -14.71 2.03
C ASP A 12 -8.07 -15.35 1.48
N ILE A 13 -6.96 -15.14 2.19
CA ILE A 13 -5.61 -15.52 1.77
C ILE A 13 -5.49 -17.03 1.47
N ASN A 14 -6.20 -17.89 2.21
CA ASN A 14 -6.17 -19.33 2.02
C ASN A 14 -6.94 -19.75 0.76
N ILE A 15 -8.03 -19.05 0.44
CA ILE A 15 -8.78 -19.25 -0.80
C ILE A 15 -7.90 -18.83 -1.98
N LEU A 16 -7.30 -17.64 -1.92
CA LEU A 16 -6.41 -17.13 -2.95
C LEU A 16 -5.23 -18.10 -3.17
N HIS A 17 -4.56 -18.53 -2.12
CA HIS A 17 -3.44 -19.47 -2.18
C HIS A 17 -3.82 -20.77 -2.89
N LYS A 18 -4.99 -21.35 -2.56
CA LYS A 18 -5.49 -22.56 -3.23
C LYS A 18 -5.70 -22.36 -4.73
N LEU A 19 -6.25 -21.18 -5.11
CA LEU A 19 -6.50 -20.84 -6.51
C LEU A 19 -5.18 -20.65 -7.28
N LEU A 20 -4.23 -19.90 -6.74
CA LEU A 20 -2.93 -19.66 -7.36
C LEU A 20 -2.15 -20.96 -7.56
N ASN A 21 -2.17 -21.87 -6.57
CA ASN A 21 -1.54 -23.18 -6.70
C ASN A 21 -2.22 -24.08 -7.74
N ARG A 22 -3.52 -23.90 -7.95
CA ARG A 22 -4.27 -24.68 -8.96
C ARG A 22 -3.97 -24.24 -10.40
N TYR A 23 -3.62 -22.97 -10.57
CA TYR A 23 -3.37 -22.34 -11.88
C TYR A 23 -1.96 -21.73 -11.95
N PRO A 24 -0.90 -22.57 -11.89
CA PRO A 24 0.47 -22.07 -11.88
C PRO A 24 0.84 -21.41 -13.22
N VAL A 25 1.66 -20.37 -13.15
CA VAL A 25 2.30 -19.76 -14.32
C VAL A 25 3.27 -20.76 -14.95
N ARG A 26 3.21 -20.90 -16.27
CA ARG A 26 4.05 -21.84 -17.05
C ARG A 26 5.06 -21.14 -17.95
N ASP A 27 4.91 -19.81 -18.11
CA ASP A 27 5.81 -19.02 -18.95
C ASP A 27 7.13 -18.78 -18.20
N HIS A 28 8.22 -19.24 -18.80
CA HIS A 28 9.57 -19.14 -18.24
C HIS A 28 10.12 -17.71 -18.21
N THR A 29 9.51 -16.77 -18.93
CA THR A 29 9.88 -15.35 -18.87
C THR A 29 9.33 -14.66 -17.61
N VAL A 30 8.40 -15.28 -16.88
CA VAL A 30 7.88 -14.73 -15.64
C VAL A 30 8.87 -14.98 -14.50
N LEU A 31 9.53 -13.94 -14.04
CA LEU A 31 10.50 -13.97 -12.93
C LEU A 31 9.82 -13.96 -11.56
N VAL A 32 8.74 -13.17 -11.44
CA VAL A 32 7.85 -13.12 -10.28
C VAL A 32 6.43 -13.22 -10.80
N GLY A 33 5.77 -14.32 -10.49
CA GLY A 33 4.37 -14.56 -10.83
C GLY A 33 3.44 -14.22 -9.66
N PRO A 34 2.12 -14.46 -9.81
CA PRO A 34 1.13 -14.17 -8.78
C PRO A 34 1.45 -15.02 -7.53
N LYS A 35 1.77 -14.31 -6.45
CA LYS A 35 2.12 -14.90 -5.17
C LYS A 35 1.65 -13.97 -4.06
N ILE A 36 1.17 -14.55 -2.96
CA ILE A 36 0.77 -13.78 -1.79
C ILE A 36 1.96 -12.97 -1.29
N GLY A 37 1.72 -11.69 -1.02
CA GLY A 37 2.68 -10.75 -0.45
C GLY A 37 3.74 -10.21 -1.42
N GLU A 38 3.69 -10.55 -2.72
CA GLU A 38 4.47 -9.84 -3.75
C GLU A 38 3.56 -8.79 -4.40
N ASP A 39 3.98 -7.51 -4.40
CA ASP A 39 3.16 -6.37 -4.83
C ASP A 39 3.00 -6.30 -6.35
N ALA A 40 3.95 -6.88 -7.11
CA ALA A 40 3.94 -6.80 -8.56
C ALA A 40 4.50 -8.06 -9.22
N ALA A 41 4.05 -8.32 -10.43
CA ALA A 41 4.65 -9.32 -11.31
C ALA A 41 5.92 -8.77 -11.98
N ALA A 42 6.88 -9.67 -12.30
CA ALA A 42 8.09 -9.30 -13.03
C ALA A 42 8.29 -10.24 -14.23
N ILE A 43 8.52 -9.64 -15.40
CA ILE A 43 8.72 -10.33 -16.68
C ILE A 43 10.13 -10.08 -17.19
N ASP A 44 10.81 -11.12 -17.64
CA ASP A 44 12.16 -11.06 -18.21
C ASP A 44 12.17 -10.35 -19.57
N MET A 45 12.90 -9.24 -19.65
CA MET A 45 13.11 -8.48 -20.89
C MET A 45 14.61 -8.40 -21.22
N GLY A 46 15.37 -9.46 -20.94
CA GLY A 46 16.81 -9.49 -21.14
C GLY A 46 17.59 -8.94 -19.95
N GLU A 47 18.26 -7.81 -20.06
CA GLU A 47 19.00 -7.20 -18.93
C GLU A 47 18.06 -6.58 -17.88
N LYS A 48 16.88 -6.16 -18.29
CA LYS A 48 15.85 -5.57 -17.44
C LYS A 48 14.73 -6.57 -17.14
N ALA A 49 13.99 -6.28 -16.09
CA ALA A 49 12.65 -6.81 -15.85
C ALA A 49 11.62 -5.71 -16.12
N LEU A 50 10.52 -6.08 -16.77
CA LEU A 50 9.29 -5.30 -16.82
C LEU A 50 8.49 -5.67 -15.57
N ILE A 51 8.19 -4.67 -14.76
CA ILE A 51 7.35 -4.82 -13.57
C ILE A 51 5.94 -4.35 -13.90
N VAL A 52 4.94 -5.12 -13.49
CA VAL A 52 3.52 -4.87 -13.79
C VAL A 52 2.70 -5.13 -12.55
N THR A 53 1.82 -4.17 -12.21
CA THR A 53 0.82 -4.31 -11.16
C THR A 53 -0.54 -3.83 -11.62
N THR A 54 -1.59 -4.17 -10.89
CA THR A 54 -2.94 -3.68 -11.11
C THR A 54 -3.73 -3.66 -9.81
N ASP A 55 -4.19 -2.46 -9.42
CA ASP A 55 -5.02 -2.28 -8.24
C ASP A 55 -6.27 -1.45 -8.50
N PRO A 56 -7.40 -1.85 -7.91
CA PRO A 56 -8.63 -1.07 -7.93
C PRO A 56 -8.67 -0.03 -6.81
N VAL A 57 -9.33 1.09 -7.04
CA VAL A 57 -9.76 2.05 -6.01
C VAL A 57 -11.24 1.87 -5.78
N THR A 58 -11.61 1.45 -4.56
CA THR A 58 -13.00 1.06 -4.21
C THR A 58 -13.58 1.83 -3.02
N PHE A 59 -12.75 2.40 -2.13
CA PHE A 59 -13.20 3.17 -0.96
C PHE A 59 -13.33 4.66 -1.24
N ALA A 60 -12.37 5.26 -1.94
CA ALA A 60 -12.37 6.68 -2.24
C ALA A 60 -13.24 7.02 -3.43
N THR A 61 -14.06 8.06 -3.33
CA THR A 61 -14.80 8.66 -4.45
C THR A 61 -14.25 10.03 -4.82
N ASN A 62 -13.84 10.77 -3.81
CA ASN A 62 -13.16 12.06 -3.98
C ASN A 62 -11.68 11.83 -4.32
N GLU A 63 -11.15 12.56 -5.31
CA GLU A 63 -9.75 12.42 -5.79
C GLU A 63 -9.40 11.00 -6.32
N ILE A 64 -10.39 10.24 -6.75
CA ILE A 64 -10.22 8.83 -7.14
C ILE A 64 -9.18 8.62 -8.25
N GLY A 65 -9.05 9.58 -9.18
CA GLY A 65 -8.04 9.55 -10.23
C GLY A 65 -6.61 9.66 -9.67
N TYR A 66 -6.40 10.52 -8.66
CA TYR A 66 -5.13 10.66 -7.97
C TYR A 66 -4.77 9.38 -7.21
N TYR A 67 -5.71 8.83 -6.42
CA TYR A 67 -5.52 7.56 -5.73
C TYR A 67 -5.09 6.45 -6.68
N SER A 68 -5.79 6.29 -7.81
CA SER A 68 -5.54 5.22 -8.77
C SER A 68 -4.11 5.25 -9.32
N VAL A 69 -3.55 6.44 -9.58
CA VAL A 69 -2.16 6.56 -10.01
C VAL A 69 -1.21 6.23 -8.86
N MET A 70 -1.45 6.79 -7.65
CA MET A 70 -0.51 6.67 -6.53
C MET A 70 -0.37 5.25 -6.01
N VAL A 71 -1.49 4.54 -5.76
CA VAL A 71 -1.43 3.17 -5.22
C VAL A 71 -0.72 2.23 -6.18
N ASN A 72 -1.06 2.26 -7.46
CA ASN A 72 -0.39 1.43 -8.47
C ASN A 72 1.09 1.81 -8.67
N THR A 73 1.45 3.07 -8.45
CA THR A 73 2.84 3.52 -8.55
C THR A 73 3.68 3.02 -7.38
N ASN A 74 3.09 2.93 -6.19
CA ASN A 74 3.76 2.43 -4.99
C ASN A 74 4.23 0.98 -5.17
N ASP A 75 3.40 0.09 -5.69
CA ASP A 75 3.76 -1.30 -5.97
C ASP A 75 4.98 -1.42 -6.89
N ILE A 76 5.03 -0.59 -7.92
CA ILE A 76 6.21 -0.58 -8.80
C ILE A 76 7.45 -0.11 -8.02
N ALA A 77 7.32 0.93 -7.21
CA ALA A 77 8.42 1.50 -6.45
C ALA A 77 8.99 0.51 -5.41
N THR A 78 8.17 -0.34 -4.78
CA THR A 78 8.60 -1.37 -3.82
C THR A 78 9.54 -2.40 -4.45
N THR A 79 9.48 -2.60 -5.77
CA THR A 79 10.38 -3.51 -6.49
C THR A 79 11.73 -2.88 -6.86
N GLY A 80 11.95 -1.61 -6.56
CA GLY A 80 13.11 -0.83 -7.02
C GLY A 80 13.01 -0.40 -8.49
N ALA A 81 11.85 -0.63 -9.14
CA ALA A 81 11.60 -0.20 -10.50
C ALA A 81 11.21 1.28 -10.57
N GLU A 82 11.45 1.89 -11.71
CA GLU A 82 10.96 3.23 -12.03
C GLU A 82 9.61 3.11 -12.72
N PRO A 83 8.51 3.64 -12.14
CA PRO A 83 7.20 3.68 -12.77
C PRO A 83 7.24 4.52 -14.05
N ARG A 84 6.64 4.06 -15.14
CA ARG A 84 6.75 4.73 -16.44
C ARG A 84 5.47 4.83 -17.22
N TRP A 85 4.65 3.79 -17.21
CA TRP A 85 3.46 3.69 -18.07
C TRP A 85 2.26 3.30 -17.24
N PHE A 86 1.16 4.02 -17.46
CA PHE A 86 -0.10 3.81 -16.77
C PHE A 86 -1.24 3.56 -17.77
N THR A 87 -2.07 2.58 -17.49
CA THR A 87 -3.39 2.41 -18.11
C THR A 87 -4.44 2.35 -17.03
N VAL A 88 -5.68 2.72 -17.36
CA VAL A 88 -6.76 2.72 -16.36
C VAL A 88 -8.10 2.37 -16.98
N THR A 89 -8.84 1.49 -16.31
CA THR A 89 -10.27 1.27 -16.59
C THR A 89 -11.09 2.11 -15.61
N ILE A 90 -11.97 2.95 -16.13
CA ILE A 90 -12.86 3.83 -15.38
C ILE A 90 -14.29 3.33 -15.57
N LEU A 91 -14.90 2.86 -14.48
CA LEU A 91 -16.29 2.41 -14.45
C LEU A 91 -17.12 3.42 -13.66
N LEU A 92 -18.10 4.03 -14.30
CA LEU A 92 -18.96 5.05 -13.69
C LEU A 92 -20.38 4.53 -13.55
N PRO A 93 -21.06 4.80 -12.43
CA PRO A 93 -22.48 4.52 -12.26
C PRO A 93 -23.31 5.30 -13.28
N GLU A 94 -24.36 4.70 -13.84
CA GLU A 94 -25.30 5.39 -14.74
C GLU A 94 -25.94 6.63 -14.09
N SER A 95 -26.12 6.62 -12.77
CA SER A 95 -26.68 7.74 -12.00
C SER A 95 -25.73 8.93 -11.79
N LEU A 96 -24.42 8.75 -11.97
CA LEU A 96 -23.37 9.75 -11.71
C LEU A 96 -22.52 10.06 -12.95
N GLY A 97 -22.65 9.31 -14.04
CA GLY A 97 -21.82 9.39 -15.23
C GLY A 97 -22.05 10.69 -16.02
N THR A 98 -21.45 11.79 -15.56
CA THR A 98 -21.51 13.10 -16.22
C THR A 98 -20.18 13.44 -16.88
N GLU A 99 -20.21 14.26 -17.93
CA GLU A 99 -18.99 14.79 -18.60
C GLU A 99 -18.04 15.49 -17.61
N ASN A 100 -18.62 16.26 -16.67
CA ASN A 100 -17.84 16.96 -15.64
C ASN A 100 -17.09 15.98 -14.72
N LEU A 101 -17.74 14.89 -14.30
CA LEU A 101 -17.09 13.87 -13.45
C LEU A 101 -15.96 13.19 -14.22
N VAL A 102 -16.22 12.77 -15.47
CA VAL A 102 -15.19 12.16 -16.33
C VAL A 102 -14.01 13.10 -16.50
N SER A 103 -14.26 14.37 -16.85
CA SER A 103 -13.23 15.39 -17.04
C SER A 103 -12.39 15.60 -15.77
N SER A 104 -13.04 15.66 -14.59
CA SER A 104 -12.36 15.79 -13.29
C SER A 104 -11.45 14.60 -13.01
N ILE A 105 -11.92 13.36 -13.24
CA ILE A 105 -11.13 12.15 -13.05
C ILE A 105 -9.90 12.16 -13.97
N PHE A 106 -10.07 12.48 -15.26
CA PHE A 106 -8.96 12.58 -16.20
C PHE A 106 -7.95 13.65 -15.80
N GLN A 107 -8.42 14.81 -15.29
CA GLN A 107 -7.55 15.86 -14.79
C GLN A 107 -6.71 15.39 -13.60
N GLN A 108 -7.31 14.70 -12.62
CA GLN A 108 -6.61 14.12 -11.46
C GLN A 108 -5.54 13.12 -11.90
N ILE A 109 -5.89 12.20 -12.83
CA ILE A 109 -4.95 11.22 -13.37
C ILE A 109 -3.78 11.91 -14.06
N ASN A 110 -4.07 12.88 -14.95
CA ASN A 110 -3.04 13.57 -15.71
C ASN A 110 -2.07 14.33 -14.79
N GLN A 111 -2.59 15.08 -13.81
CA GLN A 111 -1.78 15.82 -12.84
C GLN A 111 -0.89 14.87 -12.00
N ALA A 112 -1.43 13.74 -11.57
CA ALA A 112 -0.67 12.73 -10.83
C ALA A 112 0.45 12.12 -11.70
N CYS A 113 0.14 11.76 -12.94
CA CYS A 113 1.09 11.23 -13.90
C CYS A 113 2.20 12.23 -14.23
N GLU A 114 1.86 13.49 -14.48
CA GLU A 114 2.84 14.56 -14.76
C GLU A 114 3.80 14.77 -13.59
N LYS A 115 3.27 14.82 -12.35
CA LYS A 115 4.08 14.97 -11.12
C LYS A 115 5.14 13.87 -11.00
N LEU A 116 4.81 12.65 -11.38
CA LEU A 116 5.67 11.48 -11.29
C LEU A 116 6.40 11.13 -12.59
N ARG A 117 6.20 11.92 -13.66
CA ARG A 117 6.75 11.68 -15.02
C ARG A 117 6.33 10.33 -15.60
N ILE A 118 5.09 9.94 -15.34
CA ILE A 118 4.45 8.73 -15.86
C ILE A 118 3.66 9.09 -17.11
N SER A 119 3.65 8.22 -18.10
CA SER A 119 2.85 8.39 -19.31
C SER A 119 1.54 7.61 -19.19
N LEU A 120 0.40 8.30 -19.26
CA LEU A 120 -0.89 7.64 -19.48
C LEU A 120 -0.91 7.14 -20.93
N ILE A 121 -0.89 5.82 -21.15
CA ILE A 121 -0.74 5.21 -22.48
C ILE A 121 -2.01 4.55 -23.01
N GLY A 122 -3.09 4.50 -22.22
CA GLY A 122 -4.36 3.92 -22.64
C GLY A 122 -5.30 3.63 -21.49
N GLY A 123 -6.35 2.92 -21.82
CA GLY A 123 -7.37 2.51 -20.85
C GLY A 123 -8.74 2.33 -21.49
N HIS A 124 -9.76 2.23 -20.65
CA HIS A 124 -11.17 2.11 -21.05
C HIS A 124 -12.03 2.96 -20.12
N THR A 125 -13.05 3.61 -20.66
CA THR A 125 -14.02 4.37 -19.85
C THR A 125 -15.43 3.94 -20.23
N GLU A 126 -16.21 3.53 -19.22
CA GLU A 126 -17.55 3.01 -19.42
C GLU A 126 -18.51 3.53 -18.36
N ILE A 127 -19.73 3.86 -18.78
CA ILE A 127 -20.87 4.11 -17.88
C ILE A 127 -21.63 2.80 -17.79
N THR A 128 -21.70 2.20 -16.58
CA THR A 128 -22.26 0.86 -16.40
C THR A 128 -23.31 0.82 -15.29
N TYR A 129 -24.18 -0.17 -15.37
CA TYR A 129 -25.24 -0.40 -14.39
C TYR A 129 -24.71 -1.17 -13.17
N GLY A 130 -25.49 -1.11 -12.07
CA GLY A 130 -25.20 -1.92 -10.88
C GLY A 130 -24.08 -1.38 -9.99
N LEU A 131 -23.58 -0.17 -10.26
CA LEU A 131 -22.65 0.54 -9.40
C LEU A 131 -23.33 1.69 -8.68
N ASP A 132 -22.93 1.94 -7.44
CA ASP A 132 -23.36 3.09 -6.63
C ASP A 132 -22.30 4.20 -6.56
N ARG A 133 -21.05 3.91 -6.95
CA ARG A 133 -19.90 4.80 -6.95
C ARG A 133 -18.95 4.51 -8.10
N PRO A 134 -18.09 5.46 -8.50
CA PRO A 134 -17.00 5.19 -9.44
C PRO A 134 -16.05 4.10 -8.94
N ILE A 135 -15.56 3.28 -9.87
CA ILE A 135 -14.47 2.33 -9.63
C ILE A 135 -13.41 2.57 -10.69
N LEU A 136 -12.18 2.77 -10.27
CA LEU A 136 -11.02 2.84 -11.15
C LEU A 136 -10.13 1.64 -10.91
N VAL A 137 -9.74 0.96 -12.00
CA VAL A 137 -8.74 -0.12 -11.95
C VAL A 137 -7.52 0.35 -12.72
N GLY A 138 -6.47 0.70 -11.98
CA GLY A 138 -5.19 1.09 -12.53
C GLY A 138 -4.37 -0.12 -12.93
N GLN A 139 -3.50 0.05 -13.92
CA GLN A 139 -2.42 -0.85 -14.24
C GLN A 139 -1.16 -0.03 -14.47
N MET A 140 -0.14 -0.26 -13.64
CA MET A 140 1.14 0.43 -13.73
C MET A 140 2.22 -0.51 -14.24
N MET A 141 3.11 0.04 -15.06
CA MET A 141 4.27 -0.67 -15.57
C MET A 141 5.53 0.15 -15.31
N GLY A 142 6.60 -0.54 -14.97
CA GLY A 142 7.91 0.06 -14.73
C GLY A 142 9.04 -0.85 -15.15
N GLU A 143 10.28 -0.35 -15.09
CA GLU A 143 11.47 -1.11 -15.45
C GLU A 143 12.52 -1.05 -14.35
N VAL A 144 13.21 -2.18 -14.15
CA VAL A 144 14.40 -2.28 -13.29
C VAL A 144 15.43 -3.19 -13.92
N GLN A 145 16.72 -2.94 -13.69
CA GLN A 145 17.74 -3.94 -14.03
C GLN A 145 17.56 -5.17 -13.13
N LYS A 146 17.52 -6.37 -13.69
CA LYS A 146 17.24 -7.63 -12.93
C LYS A 146 18.09 -7.80 -11.68
N LYS A 147 19.35 -7.41 -11.73
CA LYS A 147 20.27 -7.48 -10.59
C LYS A 147 19.95 -6.54 -9.42
N TYR A 148 19.07 -5.57 -9.65
CA TYR A 148 18.64 -4.58 -8.65
C TYR A 148 17.17 -4.73 -8.24
N MET A 149 16.48 -5.71 -8.84
CA MET A 149 15.08 -5.97 -8.50
C MET A 149 14.96 -6.42 -7.05
N ILE A 150 14.08 -5.77 -6.31
CA ILE A 150 13.75 -6.08 -4.91
C ILE A 150 12.45 -6.89 -4.90
N ARG A 151 12.33 -7.78 -3.93
CA ARG A 151 11.14 -8.61 -3.70
C ARG A 151 10.72 -8.53 -2.25
N THR A 152 9.44 -8.58 -1.98
CA THR A 152 8.92 -8.68 -0.61
C THR A 152 9.49 -9.90 0.10
N SER A 153 9.65 -11.01 -0.63
CA SER A 153 10.26 -12.26 -0.12
C SER A 153 11.76 -12.18 0.20
N GLY A 154 12.39 -11.02 0.01
CA GLY A 154 13.84 -10.86 0.22
C GLY A 154 14.29 -10.66 1.66
N ALA A 155 13.39 -10.44 2.62
CA ALA A 155 13.72 -10.19 4.02
C ALA A 155 14.52 -11.33 4.65
N LYS A 156 15.51 -11.00 5.50
CA LYS A 156 16.48 -11.97 6.06
C LYS A 156 16.64 -11.80 7.56
N PRO A 157 16.94 -12.90 8.28
CA PRO A 157 17.30 -12.81 9.70
C PRO A 157 18.43 -11.80 9.96
N GLY A 158 18.25 -11.00 11.00
CA GLY A 158 19.16 -9.93 11.37
C GLY A 158 18.88 -8.59 10.69
N ASP A 159 17.95 -8.53 9.73
CA ASP A 159 17.52 -7.24 9.16
C ASP A 159 16.80 -6.39 10.20
N LEU A 160 17.04 -5.09 10.14
CA LEU A 160 16.18 -4.09 10.78
C LEU A 160 15.00 -3.80 9.87
N ILE A 161 13.85 -3.52 10.50
CA ILE A 161 12.62 -3.11 9.82
C ILE A 161 12.44 -1.62 10.02
N LEU A 162 12.40 -0.90 8.90
CA LEU A 162 12.17 0.54 8.85
C LEU A 162 10.78 0.81 8.31
N LEU A 163 10.13 1.86 8.84
CA LEU A 163 8.87 2.38 8.36
C LEU A 163 9.03 3.86 8.01
N SER A 164 8.64 4.25 6.80
CA SER A 164 8.63 5.66 6.42
C SER A 164 7.35 6.35 6.88
N LYS A 165 7.44 7.67 7.13
CA LYS A 165 6.32 8.53 7.56
C LYS A 165 5.61 7.98 8.81
N GLY A 166 4.36 7.51 8.67
CA GLY A 166 3.56 6.95 9.75
C GLY A 166 2.35 6.20 9.22
N LEU A 167 1.57 5.61 10.12
CA LEU A 167 0.41 4.80 9.76
C LEU A 167 -0.81 5.63 9.35
N CYS A 168 -1.72 4.96 8.67
CA CYS A 168 -3.08 5.41 8.35
C CYS A 168 -3.12 6.70 7.49
N ILE A 169 -2.10 7.01 6.69
CA ILE A 169 -2.11 8.23 5.87
C ILE A 169 -3.30 8.21 4.91
N GLU A 170 -3.45 7.16 4.14
CA GLU A 170 -4.57 6.97 3.22
C GLU A 170 -5.89 6.88 3.99
N GLY A 171 -5.96 6.04 5.02
CA GLY A 171 -7.17 5.89 5.85
C GLY A 171 -7.64 7.20 6.46
N THR A 172 -6.73 8.03 6.96
CA THR A 172 -7.03 9.37 7.48
C THR A 172 -7.66 10.25 6.42
N SER A 173 -7.09 10.26 5.20
CA SER A 173 -7.64 11.03 4.09
C SER A 173 -9.03 10.54 3.68
N ILE A 174 -9.23 9.23 3.58
CA ILE A 174 -10.53 8.63 3.22
C ILE A 174 -11.58 8.96 4.29
N ILE A 175 -11.29 8.73 5.58
CA ILE A 175 -12.21 9.04 6.68
C ILE A 175 -12.60 10.52 6.65
N ALA A 176 -11.62 11.42 6.52
CA ALA A 176 -11.85 12.85 6.54
C ALA A 176 -12.67 13.35 5.34
N ARG A 177 -12.57 12.70 4.17
CA ARG A 177 -13.29 13.05 2.94
C ARG A 177 -14.68 12.43 2.90
N GLU A 178 -14.76 11.14 3.11
CA GLU A 178 -16.00 10.38 2.89
C GLU A 178 -16.94 10.42 4.12
N ARG A 179 -16.39 10.70 5.33
CA ARG A 179 -17.16 10.73 6.59
C ARG A 179 -17.13 12.09 7.30
N ALA A 180 -16.84 13.18 6.55
CA ALA A 180 -16.76 14.54 7.10
C ALA A 180 -17.98 14.95 7.96
N GLY A 181 -19.18 14.62 7.50
CA GLY A 181 -20.44 14.92 8.24
C GLY A 181 -20.51 14.18 9.59
N ASP A 182 -20.11 12.92 9.61
CA ASP A 182 -20.11 12.11 10.82
C ASP A 182 -19.05 12.60 11.82
N LEU A 183 -17.90 13.00 11.34
CA LEU A 183 -16.84 13.58 12.16
C LEU A 183 -17.30 14.86 12.86
N VAL A 184 -17.98 15.77 12.13
CA VAL A 184 -18.55 16.99 12.70
C VAL A 184 -19.62 16.64 13.76
N SER A 185 -20.47 15.65 13.51
CA SER A 185 -21.48 15.21 14.49
C SER A 185 -20.85 14.60 15.76
N ARG A 186 -19.67 14.01 15.64
CA ARG A 186 -18.82 13.49 16.75
C ARG A 186 -17.96 14.57 17.41
N LYS A 187 -18.21 15.85 17.11
CA LYS A 187 -17.51 17.02 17.67
C LYS A 187 -16.02 17.10 17.28
N ILE A 188 -15.60 16.45 16.23
CA ILE A 188 -14.28 16.66 15.64
C ILE A 188 -14.26 18.03 14.96
N SER A 189 -13.21 18.82 15.21
CA SER A 189 -13.11 20.17 14.67
C SER A 189 -13.00 20.15 13.15
N LYS A 190 -13.59 21.15 12.49
CA LYS A 190 -13.49 21.30 11.03
C LYS A 190 -12.05 21.43 10.57
N ASP A 191 -11.20 22.11 11.34
CA ASP A 191 -9.77 22.25 11.07
C ASP A 191 -9.06 20.90 11.03
N LEU A 192 -9.35 19.98 11.98
CA LEU A 192 -8.79 18.62 11.97
C LEU A 192 -9.29 17.82 10.76
N VAL A 193 -10.56 17.96 10.38
CA VAL A 193 -11.11 17.31 9.18
C VAL A 193 -10.38 17.80 7.93
N GLU A 194 -10.15 19.12 7.79
CA GLU A 194 -9.43 19.65 6.63
C GLU A 194 -7.96 19.20 6.60
N ARG A 195 -7.28 19.19 7.77
CA ARG A 195 -5.94 18.58 7.83
C ARG A 195 -5.94 17.09 7.47
N GLY A 196 -6.93 16.33 7.93
CA GLY A 196 -7.08 14.92 7.55
C GLY A 196 -7.28 14.73 6.04
N LYS A 197 -8.05 15.59 5.38
CA LYS A 197 -8.19 15.58 3.92
C LYS A 197 -6.87 15.83 3.21
N ASP A 198 -6.02 16.72 3.76
CA ASP A 198 -4.73 17.07 3.18
C ASP A 198 -3.72 15.93 3.26
N PHE A 199 -3.94 14.90 4.09
CA PHE A 199 -3.09 13.72 4.20
C PHE A 199 -2.87 13.00 2.88
N LEU A 200 -3.80 13.11 1.94
CA LEU A 200 -3.63 12.60 0.58
C LEU A 200 -2.39 13.18 -0.11
N PHE A 201 -2.07 14.43 0.19
CA PHE A 201 -1.00 15.19 -0.46
C PHE A 201 0.18 15.47 0.49
N HIS A 202 -0.09 15.68 1.79
CA HIS A 202 0.87 15.98 2.84
C HIS A 202 0.49 15.23 4.14
N PRO A 203 1.26 14.21 4.53
CA PRO A 203 2.57 13.75 4.02
C PRO A 203 2.51 13.04 2.66
N GLY A 204 1.33 12.72 2.16
CA GLY A 204 1.08 12.11 0.86
C GLY A 204 1.15 10.59 0.86
N ILE A 205 0.30 9.97 0.01
CA ILE A 205 0.19 8.51 -0.10
C ILE A 205 1.22 7.86 -1.05
N SER A 206 2.03 8.66 -1.76
CA SER A 206 3.11 8.12 -2.60
C SER A 206 4.30 7.71 -1.75
N VAL A 207 4.94 6.59 -2.09
CA VAL A 207 6.20 6.11 -1.49
C VAL A 207 7.37 6.10 -2.47
N VAL A 208 7.17 6.65 -3.68
CA VAL A 208 8.17 6.65 -4.75
C VAL A 208 9.47 7.32 -4.32
N GLU A 209 9.38 8.46 -3.63
CA GLU A 209 10.56 9.21 -3.19
C GLU A 209 11.31 8.47 -2.10
N GLU A 210 10.59 7.85 -1.15
CA GLU A 210 11.14 7.02 -0.08
C GLU A 210 11.87 5.80 -0.64
N ALA A 211 11.23 5.09 -1.57
CA ALA A 211 11.81 3.91 -2.21
C ALA A 211 13.07 4.29 -3.02
N ARG A 212 12.99 5.35 -3.84
CA ARG A 212 14.13 5.84 -4.63
C ARG A 212 15.29 6.27 -3.74
N LEU A 213 15.01 6.99 -2.66
CA LEU A 213 16.01 7.44 -1.71
C LEU A 213 16.70 6.25 -1.01
N ALA A 214 15.90 5.28 -0.55
CA ALA A 214 16.42 4.08 0.08
C ALA A 214 17.31 3.29 -0.90
N PHE A 215 16.87 3.14 -2.15
CA PHE A 215 17.63 2.48 -3.22
C PHE A 215 18.98 3.14 -3.49
N GLN A 216 19.04 4.48 -3.42
CA GLN A 216 20.29 5.24 -3.60
C GLN A 216 21.21 5.20 -2.38
N ALA A 217 20.64 5.01 -1.19
CA ALA A 217 21.37 5.10 0.08
C ALA A 217 22.10 3.81 0.46
N GLY A 218 21.50 2.66 0.18
CA GLY A 218 22.02 1.39 0.64
C GLY A 218 21.41 0.18 -0.05
N LYS A 219 21.86 -1.01 0.36
CA LYS A 219 21.28 -2.27 -0.10
C LYS A 219 20.18 -2.70 0.87
N MET A 220 18.96 -2.79 0.36
CA MET A 220 17.86 -3.38 1.09
C MET A 220 17.59 -4.81 0.60
N HIS A 221 16.98 -5.60 1.45
CA HIS A 221 16.61 -6.97 1.10
C HIS A 221 15.16 -7.06 0.66
N SER A 222 14.27 -6.24 1.25
CA SER A 222 12.85 -6.21 0.92
C SER A 222 12.31 -4.78 1.03
N MET A 223 11.31 -4.48 0.21
CA MET A 223 10.39 -3.35 0.38
C MET A 223 8.97 -3.85 0.21
N HIS A 224 8.02 -3.19 0.90
CA HIS A 224 6.59 -3.49 0.83
C HIS A 224 5.79 -2.27 1.29
N ASP A 225 4.70 -1.91 0.64
CA ASP A 225 3.83 -0.83 1.08
C ASP A 225 2.59 -1.39 1.78
N PRO A 226 2.35 -1.00 3.04
CA PRO A 226 1.14 -1.37 3.75
C PRO A 226 -0.11 -0.80 3.06
N THR A 227 -1.03 -1.66 2.63
CA THR A 227 -2.31 -1.31 2.03
C THR A 227 -3.48 -1.76 2.92
N GLU A 228 -4.51 -2.42 2.36
CA GLU A 228 -5.65 -2.94 3.12
C GLU A 228 -5.24 -3.88 4.26
N GLY A 229 -5.83 -3.67 5.44
CA GLY A 229 -5.45 -4.37 6.67
C GLY A 229 -4.21 -3.78 7.34
N GLY A 230 -3.72 -2.64 6.83
CA GLY A 230 -2.71 -1.79 7.44
C GLY A 230 -1.34 -2.42 7.64
N LEU A 231 -0.60 -1.87 8.58
CA LEU A 231 0.73 -2.37 8.94
C LEU A 231 0.70 -3.83 9.41
N ALA A 232 -0.35 -4.23 10.12
CA ALA A 232 -0.46 -5.59 10.65
C ALA A 232 -0.43 -6.63 9.53
N ASN A 233 -1.27 -6.47 8.50
CA ASN A 233 -1.31 -7.41 7.38
C ASN A 233 -0.03 -7.36 6.54
N ALA A 234 0.51 -6.17 6.30
CA ALA A 234 1.78 -6.01 5.57
C ALA A 234 2.95 -6.76 6.24
N LEU A 235 3.04 -6.71 7.57
CA LEU A 235 4.04 -7.47 8.33
C LEU A 235 3.82 -8.99 8.20
N HIS A 236 2.57 -9.45 8.23
CA HIS A 236 2.24 -10.86 7.98
C HIS A 236 2.59 -11.29 6.56
N GLU A 237 2.35 -10.44 5.56
CA GLU A 237 2.69 -10.68 4.16
C GLU A 237 4.21 -10.81 3.97
N VAL A 238 5.01 -9.91 4.55
CA VAL A 238 6.48 -10.01 4.56
C VAL A 238 6.94 -11.28 5.25
N SER A 239 6.41 -11.58 6.46
CA SER A 239 6.74 -12.77 7.23
C SER A 239 6.44 -14.04 6.46
N LEU A 240 5.24 -14.15 5.89
CA LEU A 240 4.78 -15.31 5.12
C LEU A 240 5.63 -15.52 3.86
N THR A 241 5.87 -14.45 3.12
CA THR A 241 6.53 -14.48 1.82
C THR A 241 8.02 -14.79 1.94
N ALA A 242 8.69 -14.24 2.94
CA ALA A 242 10.10 -14.49 3.24
C ALA A 242 10.33 -15.71 4.16
N ARG A 243 9.27 -16.28 4.75
CA ARG A 243 9.31 -17.37 5.74
C ARG A 243 10.18 -17.04 6.95
N VAL A 244 9.90 -15.90 7.56
CA VAL A 244 10.67 -15.36 8.68
C VAL A 244 9.78 -15.03 9.88
N GLU A 245 10.39 -15.04 11.06
CA GLU A 245 9.82 -14.50 12.28
C GLU A 245 10.16 -13.02 12.39
N ILE A 246 9.16 -12.17 12.71
CA ILE A 246 9.30 -10.73 12.83
C ILE A 246 8.97 -10.29 14.26
N GLU A 247 9.73 -9.33 14.77
CA GLU A 247 9.51 -8.69 16.06
C GLU A 247 9.42 -7.19 15.88
N ILE A 248 8.31 -6.58 16.35
CA ILE A 248 7.98 -5.17 16.20
C ILE A 248 7.88 -4.51 17.59
N GLU A 249 8.53 -3.39 17.76
CA GLU A 249 8.47 -2.55 18.95
C GLU A 249 7.24 -1.63 18.86
N LYS A 250 6.19 -1.88 19.67
CA LYS A 250 4.90 -1.17 19.60
C LYS A 250 5.08 0.34 19.69
N ASP A 251 5.85 0.79 20.66
CA ASP A 251 6.05 2.21 20.93
C ASP A 251 6.92 2.92 19.87
N ALA A 252 7.57 2.15 19.00
CA ALA A 252 8.35 2.70 17.90
C ALA A 252 7.52 2.97 16.64
N ILE A 253 6.26 2.50 16.59
CA ILE A 253 5.39 2.68 15.42
C ILE A 253 4.87 4.12 15.38
N PRO A 254 5.24 4.94 14.37
CA PRO A 254 4.76 6.30 14.27
C PRO A 254 3.31 6.36 13.79
N ILE A 255 2.45 7.05 14.55
CA ILE A 255 1.06 7.34 14.18
C ILE A 255 0.86 8.84 14.29
N TYR A 256 0.31 9.47 13.27
CA TYR A 256 0.00 10.90 13.30
C TYR A 256 -1.15 11.19 14.27
N ALA A 257 -1.10 12.34 14.94
CA ALA A 257 -2.14 12.73 15.89
C ALA A 257 -3.53 12.79 15.25
N GLU A 258 -3.62 13.29 14.01
CA GLU A 258 -4.84 13.30 13.21
C GLU A 258 -5.37 11.89 12.98
N SER A 259 -4.49 10.97 12.58
CA SER A 259 -4.84 9.56 12.35
C SER A 259 -5.37 8.91 13.63
N GLN A 260 -4.67 9.13 14.75
CA GLN A 260 -5.08 8.60 16.05
C GLN A 260 -6.49 9.08 16.44
N ILE A 261 -6.73 10.39 16.35
CA ILE A 261 -8.02 10.99 16.72
C ILE A 261 -9.15 10.47 15.82
N LEU A 262 -8.92 10.37 14.50
CA LEU A 262 -9.95 9.89 13.57
C LEU A 262 -10.23 8.39 13.75
N CYS A 263 -9.21 7.57 14.01
CA CYS A 263 -9.40 6.16 14.34
C CYS A 263 -10.19 6.00 15.65
N GLU A 264 -9.84 6.74 16.69
CA GLU A 264 -10.56 6.72 17.98
C GLU A 264 -12.04 7.13 17.83
N ALA A 265 -12.31 8.16 17.01
CA ALA A 265 -13.66 8.62 16.76
C ALA A 265 -14.59 7.53 16.18
N PHE A 266 -14.04 6.56 15.48
CA PHE A 266 -14.77 5.45 14.87
C PHE A 266 -14.46 4.07 15.49
N HIS A 267 -13.68 4.03 16.58
CA HIS A 267 -13.25 2.78 17.23
C HIS A 267 -12.50 1.83 16.29
N LEU A 268 -11.62 2.38 15.46
CA LEU A 268 -10.77 1.62 14.55
C LEU A 268 -9.40 1.37 15.19
N ASP A 269 -8.83 0.19 14.92
CA ASP A 269 -7.44 -0.10 15.26
C ASP A 269 -6.50 0.46 14.18
N PRO A 270 -5.60 1.42 14.51
CA PRO A 270 -4.69 1.98 13.53
C PRO A 270 -3.77 0.96 12.84
N LEU A 271 -3.51 -0.18 13.48
CA LEU A 271 -2.71 -1.25 12.88
C LEU A 271 -3.40 -1.93 11.69
N GLY A 272 -4.75 -1.91 11.66
CA GLY A 272 -5.58 -2.55 10.65
C GLY A 272 -6.21 -1.59 9.63
N VAL A 273 -5.96 -0.29 9.74
CA VAL A 273 -6.45 0.72 8.79
C VAL A 273 -5.51 0.83 7.61
N ILE A 274 -6.05 0.87 6.40
CA ILE A 274 -5.30 1.05 5.15
C ILE A 274 -4.24 2.15 5.29
N ALA A 275 -3.00 1.85 4.88
CA ALA A 275 -1.85 2.67 5.25
C ALA A 275 -0.93 3.03 4.06
N SER A 276 -1.48 3.06 2.82
CA SER A 276 -0.71 3.58 1.68
C SER A 276 -0.13 4.96 2.00
N GLY A 277 1.11 5.15 1.61
CA GLY A 277 1.94 6.29 1.99
C GLY A 277 3.05 5.93 2.99
N ALA A 278 2.92 4.83 3.70
CA ALA A 278 4.01 4.24 4.47
C ALA A 278 4.77 3.22 3.61
N LEU A 279 6.07 3.06 3.84
CA LEU A 279 6.92 2.08 3.19
C LEU A 279 7.67 1.27 4.24
N LEU A 280 7.49 -0.06 4.22
CA LEU A 280 8.31 -0.99 4.97
C LEU A 280 9.58 -1.31 4.17
N ILE A 281 10.72 -1.28 4.87
CA ILE A 281 12.02 -1.64 4.29
C ILE A 281 12.72 -2.60 5.25
N THR A 282 13.26 -3.70 4.73
CA THR A 282 14.17 -4.54 5.51
C THR A 282 15.59 -4.44 4.95
N ALA A 283 16.55 -4.24 5.84
CA ALA A 283 17.96 -4.11 5.49
C ALA A 283 18.86 -4.55 6.64
N SER A 284 20.09 -4.98 6.30
CA SER A 284 21.10 -5.24 7.33
C SER A 284 21.35 -3.99 8.18
N PRO A 285 21.75 -4.11 9.46
CA PRO A 285 21.93 -2.95 10.33
C PRO A 285 22.81 -1.83 9.73
N PRO A 286 23.97 -2.11 9.10
CA PRO A 286 24.78 -1.07 8.49
C PRO A 286 24.09 -0.34 7.32
N GLU A 287 23.30 -1.06 6.52
CA GLU A 287 22.57 -0.48 5.39
C GLU A 287 21.36 0.31 5.87
N ALA A 288 20.62 -0.20 6.86
CA ALA A 288 19.52 0.51 7.51
C ALA A 288 19.94 1.87 8.06
N GLU A 289 21.11 1.94 8.73
CA GLU A 289 21.66 3.20 9.22
C GLU A 289 22.01 4.20 8.11
N LYS A 290 22.48 3.73 6.94
CA LYS A 290 22.70 4.59 5.78
C LYS A 290 21.37 5.16 5.25
N ILE A 291 20.36 4.29 5.14
CA ILE A 291 19.01 4.67 4.69
C ILE A 291 18.41 5.71 5.62
N LEU A 292 18.43 5.48 6.94
CA LEU A 292 17.92 6.41 7.96
C LEU A 292 18.62 7.78 7.89
N ARG A 293 19.96 7.80 7.79
CA ARG A 293 20.71 9.06 7.65
C ARG A 293 20.34 9.80 6.37
N LYS A 294 20.20 9.08 5.26
CA LYS A 294 19.85 9.69 3.97
C LYS A 294 18.42 10.23 4.01
N ALA A 295 17.46 9.49 4.59
CA ALA A 295 16.07 9.93 4.79
C ALA A 295 16.03 11.23 5.59
N LYS A 296 16.70 11.25 6.77
CA LYS A 296 16.79 12.44 7.63
C LYS A 296 17.38 13.65 6.89
N GLY A 297 18.44 13.44 6.10
CA GLY A 297 19.06 14.50 5.31
C GLY A 297 18.22 15.07 4.18
N ASN A 298 17.14 14.38 3.81
CA ASN A 298 16.17 14.81 2.78
C ASN A 298 14.79 15.16 3.37
N GLY A 299 14.67 15.26 4.70
CA GLY A 299 13.43 15.63 5.37
C GLY A 299 12.35 14.54 5.35
N ILE A 300 12.71 13.28 5.04
CA ILE A 300 11.78 12.15 5.07
C ILE A 300 11.83 11.51 6.46
N ALA A 301 10.69 11.50 7.15
CA ALA A 301 10.54 10.78 8.40
C ALA A 301 10.67 9.27 8.13
N MET A 302 11.58 8.62 8.86
CA MET A 302 11.75 7.16 8.78
C MET A 302 12.22 6.64 10.13
N THR A 303 11.61 5.58 10.61
CA THR A 303 11.81 5.04 11.95
C THR A 303 12.12 3.55 11.89
N ARG A 304 13.05 3.08 12.70
CA ARG A 304 13.21 1.64 12.94
C ARG A 304 12.09 1.20 13.87
N ILE A 305 11.28 0.25 13.42
CA ILE A 305 10.14 -0.27 14.18
C ILE A 305 10.33 -1.71 14.66
N GLY A 306 11.38 -2.41 14.22
CA GLY A 306 11.58 -3.80 14.61
C GLY A 306 12.74 -4.47 13.90
N ARG A 307 12.68 -5.79 13.87
CA ARG A 307 13.71 -6.65 13.27
C ARG A 307 13.17 -7.98 12.77
N VAL A 308 13.85 -8.58 11.83
CA VAL A 308 13.66 -9.98 11.40
C VAL A 308 14.51 -10.88 12.29
N LYS A 309 13.89 -11.87 12.94
CA LYS A 309 14.54 -12.74 13.96
C LYS A 309 15.25 -13.94 13.35
N ALA A 310 14.50 -14.80 12.70
CA ALA A 310 14.96 -16.10 12.24
C ALA A 310 14.20 -16.51 10.97
N PHE A 311 14.76 -17.47 10.23
CA PHE A 311 13.96 -18.26 9.31
C PHE A 311 13.16 -19.30 10.10
N GLY A 312 11.91 -19.53 9.73
CA GLY A 312 11.04 -20.45 10.43
C GLY A 312 9.60 -20.40 9.95
N ASP A 313 8.70 -20.81 10.82
CA ASP A 313 7.27 -20.65 10.59
C ASP A 313 6.93 -19.15 10.67
N PRO A 314 6.22 -18.61 9.67
CA PRO A 314 5.90 -17.20 9.63
C PRO A 314 5.15 -16.74 10.88
N SER A 315 5.67 -15.71 11.54
CA SER A 315 5.04 -15.14 12.72
C SER A 315 5.46 -13.68 12.91
N VAL A 316 4.55 -12.88 13.46
CA VAL A 316 4.79 -11.47 13.79
C VAL A 316 4.40 -11.22 15.24
N THR A 317 5.35 -10.74 16.01
CA THR A 317 5.19 -10.46 17.44
C THR A 317 5.34 -8.98 17.71
N LEU A 318 4.39 -8.41 18.45
CA LEU A 318 4.41 -7.06 18.96
C LEU A 318 5.02 -7.07 20.36
N VAL A 319 6.09 -6.31 20.56
CA VAL A 319 6.79 -6.17 21.85
C VAL A 319 6.35 -4.89 22.51
N THR A 320 5.96 -5.00 23.77
CA THR A 320 5.59 -3.90 24.65
C THR A 320 6.41 -3.97 25.94
N PRO A 321 6.44 -2.92 26.78
CA PRO A 321 7.08 -2.97 28.10
C PRO A 321 6.51 -4.06 29.01
N GLU A 322 5.24 -4.43 28.83
CA GLU A 322 4.53 -5.42 29.65
C GLU A 322 4.75 -6.87 29.15
N GLY A 323 5.29 -7.05 27.94
CA GLY A 323 5.53 -8.36 27.35
C GLY A 323 5.44 -8.38 25.83
N SER A 324 5.14 -9.54 25.28
CA SER A 324 4.98 -9.69 23.84
C SER A 324 3.68 -10.41 23.50
N GLU A 325 3.02 -9.98 22.43
CA GLU A 325 1.78 -10.53 21.92
C GLU A 325 1.84 -10.71 20.41
N PRO A 326 1.08 -11.65 19.81
CA PRO A 326 0.97 -11.76 18.36
C PRO A 326 0.38 -10.46 17.76
N VAL A 327 0.92 -10.02 16.63
CA VAL A 327 0.27 -8.95 15.85
C VAL A 327 -1.05 -9.50 15.30
N PRO A 328 -2.19 -8.78 15.48
CA PRO A 328 -3.46 -9.24 14.93
C PRO A 328 -3.42 -9.35 13.40
N TYR A 329 -4.17 -10.29 12.84
CA TYR A 329 -4.45 -10.35 11.41
C TYR A 329 -5.87 -9.83 11.16
N PHE A 330 -6.01 -8.88 10.26
CA PHE A 330 -7.30 -8.30 9.91
C PHE A 330 -7.86 -8.96 8.65
N GLU A 331 -8.92 -9.77 8.79
CA GLU A 331 -9.60 -10.39 7.64
C GLU A 331 -10.19 -9.34 6.68
N ARG A 332 -10.44 -8.15 7.18
CA ARG A 332 -10.93 -6.99 6.44
C ARG A 332 -10.27 -5.73 6.97
N ASP A 333 -10.10 -4.75 6.12
CA ASP A 333 -9.66 -3.44 6.55
C ASP A 333 -10.62 -2.85 7.60
N GLU A 334 -10.06 -2.16 8.57
CA GLU A 334 -10.84 -1.50 9.63
C GLU A 334 -11.83 -0.47 9.07
N LEU A 335 -11.54 0.16 7.91
CA LEU A 335 -12.45 1.09 7.25
C LEU A 335 -13.79 0.46 6.86
N VAL A 336 -13.84 -0.86 6.61
CA VAL A 336 -15.11 -1.55 6.28
C VAL A 336 -16.15 -1.39 7.40
N LYS A 337 -15.73 -1.12 8.64
CA LYS A 337 -16.65 -0.88 9.77
C LYS A 337 -17.44 0.42 9.63
N ILE A 338 -17.00 1.32 8.77
CA ILE A 338 -17.63 2.65 8.64
C ILE A 338 -18.20 2.92 7.24
N PHE A 339 -18.10 1.97 6.31
CA PHE A 339 -18.70 1.98 4.97
C PHE A 339 -19.70 0.85 4.82
#